data_b7195447ccfb4710802734ab41cf7a50
#
_entry.id   b7195447ccfb4710802734ab41cf7a50
#
_cell.length_a   1.000
_cell.length_b   1.000
_cell.length_c   1.000
_cell.angle_alpha   90.00
_cell.angle_beta   90.00
_cell.angle_gamma   90.00
#
_symmetry.space_group_name_H-M   'P 1'
#
loop_
_entity.id
_entity.type
_entity.pdbx_description
1 polymer ?
#
loop_
_entity_poly.entity_id
_entity_poly.type
_entity_poly.pdbx_seq_one_letter_code
_entity_poly.pdbx_strand_id
1 'polypeptide(L)'
;MGSRLFDEIREQRGLAYSVYSVDHSFADVPILQLSAGLDSSKTTEAFARMGEIVDELRADGPNEEEFERARASAAGRRVLAFENTNAVARYAASQSVVFGGSIDPDEAIAALDRTSFEEVAEVARGISEEASVAVVGPHEVDEFT
;
A
#
# COMPACT_ATOMS: atom_id res chain seq x y z
N MET A 1 -11.23 -0.04 3.03
CA MET A 1 -11.73 -0.82 4.16
C MET A 1 -11.36 -2.27 3.92
N GLY A 2 -11.06 -3.05 4.95
CA GLY A 2 -10.69 -4.46 4.83
C GLY A 2 -9.21 -4.74 4.54
N SER A 3 -8.30 -3.82 4.81
CA SER A 3 -6.87 -4.11 4.90
C SER A 3 -6.49 -4.38 6.35
N ARG A 4 -5.44 -5.18 6.59
CA ARG A 4 -4.93 -5.44 7.95
C ARG A 4 -4.70 -4.15 8.73
N LEU A 5 -4.06 -3.15 8.10
CA LEU A 5 -3.83 -1.84 8.72
C LEU A 5 -5.14 -1.17 9.18
N PHE A 6 -6.14 -1.12 8.32
CA PHE A 6 -7.41 -0.48 8.65
C PHE A 6 -8.15 -1.23 9.75
N ASP A 7 -8.25 -2.53 9.60
CA ASP A 7 -9.02 -3.37 10.54
C ASP A 7 -8.37 -3.39 11.92
N GLU A 8 -7.05 -3.58 12.02
CA GLU A 8 -6.38 -3.70 13.31
C GLU A 8 -6.06 -2.36 13.98
N ILE A 9 -5.55 -1.39 13.23
CA ILE A 9 -5.13 -0.11 13.80
C ILE A 9 -6.31 0.79 14.10
N ARG A 10 -7.30 0.83 13.18
CA ARG A 10 -8.43 1.74 13.31
C ARG A 10 -9.65 1.09 13.95
N GLU A 11 -10.15 -0.03 13.40
CA GLU A 11 -11.43 -0.59 13.80
C GLU A 11 -11.34 -1.36 15.11
N GLN A 12 -10.35 -2.23 15.28
CA GLN A 12 -10.26 -3.08 16.47
C GLN A 12 -9.63 -2.35 17.66
N ARG A 13 -8.56 -1.59 17.42
CA ARG A 13 -7.77 -0.96 18.48
C ARG A 13 -8.06 0.52 18.67
N GLY A 14 -8.69 1.18 17.70
CA GLY A 14 -8.98 2.61 17.75
C GLY A 14 -7.74 3.49 17.94
N LEU A 15 -6.60 3.06 17.39
CA LEU A 15 -5.32 3.76 17.54
C LEU A 15 -5.21 4.95 16.59
N ALA A 16 -5.84 4.89 15.42
CA ALA A 16 -5.72 5.91 14.40
C ALA A 16 -7.08 6.44 13.96
N TYR A 17 -7.13 7.74 13.67
CA TYR A 17 -8.24 8.34 12.93
C TYR A 17 -8.20 7.95 11.45
N SER A 18 -7.01 7.97 10.88
CA SER A 18 -6.77 7.53 9.50
C SER A 18 -5.52 6.67 9.44
N VAL A 19 -5.56 5.61 8.65
CA VAL A 19 -4.41 4.76 8.37
C VAL A 19 -4.53 4.25 6.94
N TYR A 20 -3.45 4.30 6.18
CA TYR A 20 -3.40 3.85 4.79
C TYR A 20 -1.98 3.53 4.35
N SER A 21 -1.90 2.76 3.29
CA SER A 21 -0.64 2.50 2.56
C SER A 21 -0.70 3.14 1.17
N VAL A 22 0.44 3.59 0.70
CA VAL A 22 0.62 4.10 -0.67
C VAL A 22 1.86 3.44 -1.26
N ASP A 23 1.74 3.00 -2.50
CA ASP A 23 2.86 2.59 -3.31
C ASP A 23 3.33 3.77 -4.18
N HIS A 24 4.62 4.05 -4.14
CA HIS A 24 5.26 4.98 -5.04
C HIS A 24 6.19 4.19 -5.96
N SER A 25 5.80 4.05 -7.20
CA SER A 25 6.60 3.36 -8.21
C SER A 25 7.42 4.38 -8.99
N PHE A 26 8.69 4.50 -8.63
CA PHE A 26 9.69 5.13 -9.50
C PHE A 26 10.25 4.09 -10.46
N ALA A 27 10.93 4.54 -11.51
CA ALA A 27 11.39 3.64 -12.58
C ALA A 27 12.22 2.44 -12.08
N ASP A 28 13.00 2.63 -11.04
CA ASP A 28 13.99 1.67 -10.51
C ASP A 28 13.92 1.47 -8.99
N VAL A 29 13.09 2.25 -8.28
CA VAL A 29 12.98 2.17 -6.82
C VAL A 29 11.53 2.19 -6.39
N PRO A 30 10.95 1.05 -6.00
CA PRO A 30 9.63 1.03 -5.37
C PRO A 30 9.71 1.50 -3.92
N ILE A 31 8.73 2.27 -3.46
CA ILE A 31 8.58 2.67 -2.07
C ILE A 31 7.20 2.27 -1.57
N LEU A 32 7.15 1.47 -0.52
CA LEU A 32 5.93 1.23 0.25
C LEU A 32 5.89 2.21 1.42
N GLN A 33 4.94 3.13 1.40
CA GLN A 33 4.72 4.10 2.47
C GLN A 33 3.49 3.71 3.29
N LEU A 34 3.64 3.68 4.61
CA LEU A 34 2.53 3.60 5.56
C LEU A 34 2.35 4.96 6.21
N SER A 35 1.11 5.40 6.35
CA SER A 35 0.78 6.68 6.98
C SER A 35 -0.38 6.52 7.94
N ALA A 36 -0.28 7.20 9.09
CA ALA A 36 -1.35 7.21 10.07
C ALA A 36 -1.50 8.59 10.71
N GLY A 37 -2.75 9.00 10.92
CA GLY A 37 -3.09 10.16 11.74
C GLY A 37 -3.54 9.65 13.12
N LEU A 38 -2.74 9.97 14.14
CA LEU A 38 -2.82 9.37 15.47
C LEU A 38 -3.07 10.44 16.55
N ASP A 39 -3.60 10.00 17.68
CA ASP A 39 -3.43 10.72 18.93
C ASP A 39 -2.00 10.51 19.44
N SER A 40 -1.35 11.57 19.93
CA SER A 40 0.04 11.50 20.40
C SER A 40 0.26 10.46 21.50
N SER A 41 -0.72 10.22 22.33
CA SER A 41 -0.68 9.20 23.40
C SER A 41 -0.70 7.75 22.89
N LYS A 42 -1.05 7.53 21.62
CA LYS A 42 -1.19 6.21 21.00
C LYS A 42 -0.12 5.94 19.95
N THR A 43 0.77 6.88 19.69
CA THR A 43 1.70 6.83 18.56
C THR A 43 2.65 5.64 18.66
N THR A 44 3.25 5.41 19.84
CA THR A 44 4.19 4.30 20.06
C THR A 44 3.54 2.92 19.84
N GLU A 45 2.32 2.72 20.38
CA GLU A 45 1.57 1.48 20.18
C GLU A 45 1.19 1.27 18.73
N ALA A 46 0.68 2.31 18.06
CA ALA A 46 0.30 2.24 16.66
C ALA A 46 1.51 1.95 15.76
N PHE A 47 2.65 2.61 16.02
CA PHE A 47 3.88 2.39 15.27
C PHE A 47 4.38 0.95 15.40
N ALA A 48 4.45 0.42 16.63
CA ALA A 48 4.85 -0.95 16.87
C ALA A 48 3.94 -1.94 16.13
N ARG A 49 2.61 -1.77 16.24
CA ARG A 49 1.66 -2.68 15.57
C ARG A 49 1.72 -2.56 14.04
N MET A 50 1.93 -1.38 13.48
CA MET A 50 2.13 -1.21 12.04
C MET A 50 3.38 -1.97 11.56
N GLY A 51 4.47 -1.94 12.32
CA GLY A 51 5.67 -2.74 12.04
C GLY A 51 5.39 -4.23 12.05
N GLU A 52 4.73 -4.73 13.11
CA GLU A 52 4.34 -6.14 13.22
C GLU A 52 3.48 -6.62 12.03
N ILE A 53 2.53 -5.79 11.57
CA ILE A 53 1.67 -6.13 10.41
C ILE A 53 2.51 -6.28 9.14
N VAL A 54 3.53 -5.43 8.95
CA VAL A 54 4.45 -5.54 7.80
C VAL A 54 5.30 -6.80 7.93
N ASP A 55 5.83 -7.10 9.12
CA ASP A 55 6.62 -8.29 9.39
C ASP A 55 5.82 -9.58 9.16
N GLU A 56 4.58 -9.64 9.63
CA GLU A 56 3.65 -10.74 9.36
C GLU A 56 3.39 -10.90 7.85
N LEU A 57 3.15 -9.79 7.13
CA LEU A 57 2.94 -9.83 5.68
C LEU A 57 4.19 -10.32 4.94
N ARG A 58 5.38 -9.91 5.40
CA ARG A 58 6.66 -10.36 4.82
C ARG A 58 6.91 -11.84 5.08
N ALA A 59 6.64 -12.32 6.29
CA ALA A 59 6.89 -13.69 6.70
C ALA A 59 5.90 -14.68 6.07
N ASP A 60 4.61 -14.38 6.16
CA ASP A 60 3.53 -15.31 5.83
C ASP A 60 2.85 -14.99 4.49
N GLY A 61 3.05 -13.79 3.96
CA GLY A 61 2.33 -13.29 2.79
C GLY A 61 0.87 -12.92 3.10
N PRO A 62 0.08 -12.59 2.07
CA PRO A 62 -1.36 -12.44 2.20
C PRO A 62 -2.02 -13.81 2.35
N ASN A 63 -3.19 -13.90 2.96
CA ASN A 63 -4.03 -15.08 2.80
C ASN A 63 -4.87 -14.98 1.50
N GLU A 64 -5.50 -16.10 1.11
CA GLU A 64 -6.22 -16.20 -0.15
C GLU A 64 -7.41 -15.22 -0.23
N GLU A 65 -8.13 -15.02 0.88
CA GLU A 65 -9.24 -14.07 0.95
C GLU A 65 -8.76 -12.62 0.81
N GLU A 66 -7.66 -12.26 1.45
CA GLU A 66 -7.04 -10.95 1.31
C GLU A 66 -6.59 -10.68 -0.13
N PHE A 67 -5.96 -11.66 -0.76
CA PHE A 67 -5.52 -11.57 -2.14
C PHE A 67 -6.70 -11.34 -3.09
N GLU A 68 -7.73 -12.17 -3.04
CA GLU A 68 -8.89 -12.04 -3.91
C GLU A 68 -9.62 -10.70 -3.71
N ARG A 69 -9.78 -10.28 -2.46
CA ARG A 69 -10.38 -8.99 -2.13
C ARG A 69 -9.54 -7.82 -2.64
N ALA A 70 -8.21 -7.88 -2.50
CA ALA A 70 -7.30 -6.85 -2.97
C ALA A 70 -7.30 -6.76 -4.49
N ARG A 71 -7.25 -7.89 -5.20
CA ARG A 71 -7.27 -7.98 -6.66
C ARG A 71 -8.58 -7.39 -7.21
N ALA A 72 -9.72 -7.82 -6.70
CA ALA A 72 -11.02 -7.29 -7.11
C ALA A 72 -11.15 -5.78 -6.84
N SER A 73 -10.67 -5.32 -5.67
CA SER A 73 -10.67 -3.90 -5.32
C SER A 73 -9.73 -3.07 -6.21
N ALA A 74 -8.57 -3.59 -6.59
CA ALA A 74 -7.63 -2.92 -7.48
C ALA A 74 -8.22 -2.78 -8.90
N ALA A 75 -8.78 -3.86 -9.44
CA ALA A 75 -9.45 -3.84 -10.74
C ALA A 75 -10.62 -2.85 -10.76
N GLY A 76 -11.52 -2.91 -9.77
CA GLY A 76 -12.66 -1.99 -9.67
C GLY A 76 -12.23 -0.52 -9.57
N ARG A 77 -11.21 -0.20 -8.77
CA ARG A 77 -10.66 1.17 -8.68
C ARG A 77 -10.05 1.63 -10.00
N ARG A 78 -9.39 0.74 -10.75
CA ARG A 78 -8.81 1.06 -12.05
C ARG A 78 -9.88 1.38 -13.08
N VAL A 79 -10.94 0.59 -13.14
CA VAL A 79 -12.10 0.85 -14.01
C VAL A 79 -12.70 2.23 -13.72
N LEU A 80 -13.03 2.51 -12.46
CA LEU A 80 -13.58 3.81 -12.06
C LEU A 80 -12.63 4.98 -12.32
N ALA A 81 -11.33 4.79 -12.12
CA ALA A 81 -10.35 5.83 -12.41
C ALA A 81 -10.30 6.17 -13.90
N PHE A 82 -10.44 5.20 -14.79
CA PHE A 82 -10.39 5.41 -16.23
C PHE A 82 -11.66 6.04 -16.82
N GLU A 83 -12.73 6.20 -16.06
CA GLU A 83 -13.84 7.07 -16.43
C GLU A 83 -13.44 8.56 -16.45
N ASN A 84 -12.35 8.92 -15.77
CA ASN A 84 -11.84 10.28 -15.71
C ASN A 84 -10.74 10.51 -16.75
N THR A 85 -10.97 11.41 -17.69
CA THR A 85 -10.03 11.75 -18.77
C THR A 85 -8.66 12.19 -18.26
N ASN A 86 -8.59 12.91 -17.15
CA ASN A 86 -7.31 13.30 -16.53
C ASN A 86 -6.53 12.10 -15.99
N ALA A 87 -7.22 11.11 -15.42
CA ALA A 87 -6.58 9.89 -14.94
C ALA A 87 -6.02 9.08 -16.10
N VAL A 88 -6.75 8.95 -17.20
CA VAL A 88 -6.27 8.31 -18.43
C VAL A 88 -5.05 9.04 -18.99
N ALA A 89 -5.10 10.36 -19.09
CA ALA A 89 -3.99 11.16 -19.61
C ALA A 89 -2.73 11.04 -18.73
N ARG A 90 -2.87 11.08 -17.40
CA ARG A 90 -1.75 10.86 -16.47
C ARG A 90 -1.17 9.46 -16.58
N TYR A 91 -2.04 8.47 -16.67
CA TYR A 91 -1.61 7.09 -16.85
C TYR A 91 -0.78 6.93 -18.13
N ALA A 92 -1.31 7.39 -19.29
CA ALA A 92 -0.61 7.32 -20.55
C ALA A 92 0.73 8.06 -20.53
N ALA A 93 0.77 9.26 -19.94
CA ALA A 93 2.00 10.04 -19.80
C ALA A 93 3.03 9.33 -18.91
N SER A 94 2.61 8.78 -17.77
CA SER A 94 3.46 8.01 -16.87
C SER A 94 4.05 6.78 -17.57
N GLN A 95 3.22 6.01 -18.28
CA GLN A 95 3.68 4.84 -19.04
C GLN A 95 4.70 5.22 -20.10
N SER A 96 4.46 6.30 -20.85
CA SER A 96 5.38 6.77 -21.87
C SER A 96 6.72 7.23 -21.31
N VAL A 97 6.72 7.94 -20.18
CA VAL A 97 7.94 8.49 -19.57
C VAL A 97 8.75 7.40 -18.86
N VAL A 98 8.09 6.51 -18.13
CA VAL A 98 8.77 5.51 -17.29
C VAL A 98 9.16 4.28 -18.09
N PHE A 99 8.28 3.81 -18.99
CA PHE A 99 8.46 2.53 -19.71
C PHE A 99 8.67 2.68 -21.20
N GLY A 100 8.67 3.91 -21.73
CA GLY A 100 8.91 4.19 -23.15
C GLY A 100 7.77 3.81 -24.09
N GLY A 101 6.59 3.52 -23.55
CA GLY A 101 5.41 3.15 -24.34
C GLY A 101 4.11 3.43 -23.60
N SER A 102 2.98 3.34 -24.29
CA SER A 102 1.66 3.38 -23.65
C SER A 102 1.07 1.97 -23.59
N ILE A 103 0.50 1.62 -22.45
CA ILE A 103 -0.29 0.40 -22.29
C ILE A 103 -1.75 0.79 -22.47
N ASP A 104 -2.49 0.00 -23.23
CA ASP A 104 -3.93 0.14 -23.38
C ASP A 104 -4.59 0.09 -21.97
N PRO A 105 -5.54 0.97 -21.63
CA PRO A 105 -6.28 0.91 -20.38
C PRO A 105 -6.92 -0.46 -20.11
N ASP A 106 -7.46 -1.11 -21.13
CA ASP A 106 -8.06 -2.45 -20.99
C ASP A 106 -7.00 -3.51 -20.66
N GLU A 107 -5.80 -3.41 -21.24
CA GLU A 107 -4.67 -4.28 -20.93
C GLU A 107 -4.16 -4.05 -19.49
N ALA A 108 -4.20 -2.82 -19.01
CA ALA A 108 -3.84 -2.50 -17.64
C ALA A 108 -4.80 -3.12 -16.60
N ILE A 109 -6.08 -3.24 -16.95
CA ILE A 109 -7.09 -3.94 -16.13
C ILE A 109 -6.85 -5.45 -16.21
N ALA A 110 -6.70 -5.99 -17.42
CA ALA A 110 -6.45 -7.40 -17.65
C ALA A 110 -5.17 -7.91 -16.97
N ALA A 111 -4.15 -7.05 -16.82
CA ALA A 111 -2.94 -7.39 -16.09
C ALA A 111 -3.20 -7.66 -14.60
N LEU A 112 -4.11 -6.91 -13.97
CA LEU A 112 -4.52 -7.16 -12.57
C LEU A 112 -5.22 -8.52 -12.42
N ASP A 113 -6.06 -8.89 -13.37
CA ASP A 113 -6.75 -10.19 -13.35
C ASP A 113 -5.79 -11.37 -13.53
N ARG A 114 -4.67 -11.17 -14.21
CA ARG A 114 -3.63 -12.19 -14.41
C ARG A 114 -2.64 -12.30 -13.25
N THR A 115 -2.61 -11.32 -12.35
CA THR A 115 -1.72 -11.37 -11.18
C THR A 115 -2.06 -12.56 -10.32
N SER A 116 -1.07 -13.40 -10.06
CA SER A 116 -1.20 -14.61 -9.24
C SER A 116 -0.95 -14.34 -7.76
N PHE A 117 -1.44 -15.25 -6.94
CA PHE A 117 -1.18 -15.24 -5.49
C PHE A 117 0.32 -15.34 -5.19
N GLU A 118 1.02 -16.21 -5.91
CA GLU A 118 2.45 -16.46 -5.75
C GLU A 118 3.29 -15.23 -6.04
N GLU A 119 2.95 -14.47 -7.09
CA GLU A 119 3.64 -13.20 -7.43
C GLU A 119 3.48 -12.18 -6.31
N VAL A 120 2.29 -12.04 -5.75
CA VAL A 120 2.05 -11.11 -4.63
C VAL A 120 2.77 -11.56 -3.37
N ALA A 121 2.77 -12.86 -3.06
CA ALA A 121 3.50 -13.42 -1.93
C ALA A 121 5.02 -13.25 -2.08
N GLU A 122 5.56 -13.34 -3.30
CA GLU A 122 6.97 -13.09 -3.57
C GLU A 122 7.35 -11.61 -3.34
N VAL A 123 6.53 -10.69 -3.84
CA VAL A 123 6.71 -9.25 -3.60
C VAL A 123 6.64 -8.92 -2.11
N ALA A 124 5.72 -9.53 -1.38
CA ALA A 124 5.59 -9.34 0.07
C ALA A 124 6.87 -9.75 0.81
N ARG A 125 7.46 -10.88 0.46
CA ARG A 125 8.75 -11.33 1.02
C ARG A 125 9.93 -10.40 0.70
N GLY A 126 9.82 -9.63 -0.38
CA GLY A 126 10.82 -8.64 -0.79
C GLY A 126 10.72 -7.28 -0.09
N ILE A 127 9.74 -7.07 0.79
CA ILE A 127 9.64 -5.83 1.58
C ILE A 127 10.87 -5.71 2.49
N SER A 128 11.51 -4.52 2.50
CA SER A 128 12.70 -4.27 3.31
C SER A 128 12.42 -4.43 4.81
N GLU A 129 13.41 -4.94 5.54
CA GLU A 129 13.41 -4.93 7.00
C GLU A 129 13.70 -3.55 7.59
N GLU A 130 14.44 -2.74 6.83
CA GLU A 130 14.77 -1.38 7.23
C GLU A 130 13.70 -0.41 6.74
N ALA A 131 13.27 0.50 7.60
CA ALA A 131 12.31 1.53 7.29
C ALA A 131 12.84 2.92 7.72
N SER A 132 12.50 3.94 6.92
CA SER A 132 12.67 5.33 7.33
C SER A 132 11.39 5.81 8.00
N VAL A 133 11.53 6.46 9.14
CA VAL A 133 10.40 6.94 9.93
C VAL A 133 10.39 8.46 9.96
N ALA A 134 9.24 9.07 9.75
CA ALA A 134 9.01 10.49 9.92
C ALA A 134 7.76 10.69 10.80
N VAL A 135 7.91 11.38 11.90
CA VAL A 135 6.82 11.70 12.83
C VAL A 135 6.74 13.20 13.01
N VAL A 136 5.52 13.73 12.98
CA VAL A 136 5.24 15.14 13.22
C VAL A 136 4.28 15.25 14.40
N GLY A 137 4.77 15.82 15.51
CA GLY A 137 3.99 15.93 16.74
C GLY A 137 4.85 16.29 17.95
N PRO A 138 4.31 16.25 19.15
CA PRO A 138 5.02 16.50 20.40
C PRO A 138 5.80 15.25 20.84
N HIS A 139 6.82 14.86 20.08
CA HIS A 139 7.64 13.65 20.29
C HIS A 139 9.11 14.00 20.47
N GLU A 140 9.80 13.16 21.23
CA GLU A 140 11.27 13.23 21.34
C GLU A 140 11.95 12.53 20.16
N VAL A 141 13.16 12.93 19.82
CA VAL A 141 13.87 12.48 18.60
C VAL A 141 14.11 10.96 18.59
N ASP A 142 14.30 10.37 19.76
CA ASP A 142 14.72 8.97 19.98
C ASP A 142 13.54 8.03 20.30
N GLU A 143 12.31 8.56 20.30
CA GLU A 143 11.10 7.78 20.71
C GLU A 143 10.79 6.62 19.76
N PHE A 144 11.26 6.69 18.51
CA PHE A 144 10.94 5.73 17.43
C PHE A 144 12.19 5.10 16.79
N THR A 145 13.32 5.04 17.49
CA THR A 145 14.56 4.42 17.02
C THR A 145 14.77 3.02 17.57
#